data_48540e4796f4df6bf074ecab8e5af404
#
_entry.id   48540e4796f4df6bf074ecab8e5af404
#
_cell.length_a   1.000
_cell.length_b   1.000
_cell.length_c   1.000
_cell.angle_alpha   90.00
_cell.angle_beta   90.00
_cell.angle_gamma   90.00
#
_symmetry.space_group_name_H-M   'P 1'
#
loop_
_entity.id
_entity.type
_entity.pdbx_description
1 polymer ?
#
loop_
_entity_poly.entity_id
_entity_poly.type
_entity_poly.pdbx_seq_one_letter_code
_entity_poly.pdbx_strand_id
1 'polypeptide(L)'
;MITPYDSGGLLLSYKCNSRCRHCLYGCSPRWRKWLSITDAHKIIDGLRRVSDVSGRGIHLAGGEPFLDFPRLLAIQRIAVEHCVRVAYVETNAGWCVDEDDTREKFELLKDAGLDAVLISSSPYHAEFIPVKRVVMAIKVALEVFGPEGVLIWVSKFLRQLVSIDTQEVILFDRYVKTVGMSEARHSINTAYQLIGGGRAGANLGEFFHKSPPEAFFDNNCQMELFRSGHAHFDPWGHLIPSMCAGISLGDARDLPKLVKELDITKMPVVQTLAEEGMVGLYRLARRDFDYEPEPDGYMDKCHLCVSIRKHIAQRTRKFKELAPVEYYEQI
;
A
#
# COMPACT_ATOMS: atom_id res chain seq x y z
N MET A 1 20.57 3.51 11.86
CA MET A 1 19.60 3.47 12.99
C MET A 1 18.24 3.88 12.43
N ILE A 2 17.19 3.09 12.66
CA ILE A 2 15.82 3.42 12.25
C ILE A 2 15.29 4.53 13.18
N THR A 3 14.69 5.57 12.61
CA THR A 3 13.97 6.59 13.39
C THR A 3 12.72 5.95 14.01
N PRO A 4 12.31 6.29 15.23
CA PRO A 4 11.05 5.83 15.79
C PRO A 4 9.88 6.12 14.84
N TYR A 5 8.94 5.19 14.74
CA TYR A 5 7.75 5.37 13.91
C TYR A 5 6.73 6.24 14.64
N ASP A 6 6.19 7.23 13.98
CA ASP A 6 5.09 8.06 14.46
C ASP A 6 3.74 7.65 13.83
N SER A 7 3.79 6.75 12.85
CA SER A 7 2.63 6.14 12.20
C SER A 7 2.98 4.79 11.58
N GLY A 8 1.98 3.99 11.24
CA GLY A 8 2.18 2.71 10.57
C GLY A 8 0.92 2.16 9.92
N GLY A 9 1.09 1.24 8.98
CA GLY A 9 0.02 0.50 8.34
C GLY A 9 0.11 -0.99 8.64
N LEU A 10 -0.94 -1.56 9.20
CA LEU A 10 -1.04 -3.01 9.38
C LEU A 10 -1.81 -3.60 8.20
N LEU A 11 -1.09 -4.29 7.32
CA LEU A 11 -1.67 -4.93 6.13
C LEU A 11 -2.23 -6.30 6.54
N LEU A 12 -3.54 -6.40 6.68
CA LEU A 12 -4.20 -7.61 7.17
C LEU A 12 -4.05 -8.79 6.18
N SER A 13 -4.01 -8.48 4.88
CA SER A 13 -3.80 -9.44 3.81
C SER A 13 -3.41 -8.70 2.53
N TYR A 14 -2.86 -9.41 1.55
CA TYR A 14 -2.79 -8.94 0.17
C TYR A 14 -3.98 -9.43 -0.68
N LYS A 15 -4.87 -10.26 -0.07
CA LYS A 15 -6.11 -10.68 -0.71
C LYS A 15 -7.05 -9.50 -0.91
N CYS A 16 -7.51 -9.32 -2.15
CA CYS A 16 -8.42 -8.26 -2.55
C CYS A 16 -9.42 -8.82 -3.57
N ASN A 17 -10.62 -8.26 -3.61
CA ASN A 17 -11.60 -8.52 -4.68
C ASN A 17 -11.27 -7.76 -5.98
N SER A 18 -10.22 -6.93 -5.96
CA SER A 18 -9.76 -6.10 -7.08
C SER A 18 -8.30 -6.39 -7.44
N ARG A 19 -7.89 -5.98 -8.66
CA ARG A 19 -6.50 -6.03 -9.13
C ARG A 19 -6.13 -4.68 -9.75
N CYS A 20 -6.21 -3.62 -8.95
CA CYS A 20 -6.04 -2.24 -9.40
C CYS A 20 -4.69 -1.98 -10.06
N ARG A 21 -4.67 -1.18 -11.14
CA ARG A 21 -3.48 -0.84 -11.94
C ARG A 21 -2.38 -0.16 -11.13
N HIS A 22 -2.75 0.61 -10.11
CA HIS A 22 -1.81 1.38 -9.28
C HIS A 22 -1.36 0.67 -8.00
N CYS A 23 -1.86 -0.52 -7.71
CA CYS A 23 -1.69 -1.15 -6.40
C CYS A 23 -0.21 -1.37 -6.05
N LEU A 24 0.22 -0.69 -4.99
CA LEU A 24 1.59 -0.73 -4.49
C LEU A 24 1.99 -2.13 -4.00
N TYR A 25 1.08 -2.82 -3.30
CA TYR A 25 1.33 -4.13 -2.68
C TYR A 25 0.99 -5.32 -3.59
N GLY A 26 0.63 -5.09 -4.86
CA GLY A 26 0.31 -6.17 -5.77
C GLY A 26 -0.92 -6.99 -5.35
N CYS A 27 -1.83 -6.41 -4.56
CA CYS A 27 -3.02 -7.08 -4.04
C CYS A 27 -3.93 -7.60 -5.16
N SER A 28 -4.50 -8.79 -4.94
CA SER A 28 -5.36 -9.47 -5.94
C SER A 28 -6.19 -10.58 -5.29
N PRO A 29 -7.19 -11.15 -6.00
CA PRO A 29 -7.94 -12.32 -5.53
C PRO A 29 -7.11 -13.60 -5.38
N ARG A 30 -5.88 -13.65 -5.94
CA ARG A 30 -5.01 -14.84 -5.90
C ARG A 30 -4.37 -15.06 -4.55
N TRP A 31 -4.17 -14.00 -3.75
CA TRP A 31 -3.58 -14.12 -2.43
C TRP A 31 -4.49 -14.87 -1.45
N ARG A 32 -3.88 -15.60 -0.50
CA ARG A 32 -4.60 -16.40 0.50
C ARG A 32 -4.21 -16.08 1.94
N LYS A 33 -2.99 -15.57 2.15
CA LYS A 33 -2.43 -15.30 3.47
C LYS A 33 -3.14 -14.14 4.14
N TRP A 34 -3.47 -14.33 5.41
CA TRP A 34 -3.94 -13.30 6.33
C TRP A 34 -3.00 -13.19 7.52
N LEU A 35 -2.86 -12.00 8.06
CA LEU A 35 -2.17 -11.77 9.33
C LEU A 35 -2.88 -12.55 10.43
N SER A 36 -2.13 -13.36 11.18
CA SER A 36 -2.72 -14.09 12.32
C SER A 36 -3.03 -13.14 13.48
N ILE A 37 -4.04 -13.47 14.28
CA ILE A 37 -4.37 -12.72 15.50
C ILE A 37 -3.16 -12.65 16.44
N THR A 38 -2.43 -13.76 16.59
CA THR A 38 -1.21 -13.82 17.42
C THR A 38 -0.11 -12.89 16.91
N ASP A 39 0.10 -12.83 15.59
CA ASP A 39 1.11 -11.94 15.02
C ASP A 39 0.68 -10.48 15.12
N ALA A 40 -0.62 -10.18 14.94
CA ALA A 40 -1.17 -8.84 15.15
C ALA A 40 -0.91 -8.34 16.59
N HIS A 41 -1.17 -9.16 17.61
CA HIS A 41 -0.84 -8.84 19.02
C HIS A 41 0.65 -8.49 19.20
N LYS A 42 1.55 -9.32 18.65
CA LYS A 42 3.00 -9.11 18.78
C LYS A 42 3.45 -7.82 18.11
N ILE A 43 2.97 -7.55 16.89
CA ILE A 43 3.36 -6.36 16.11
C ILE A 43 2.82 -5.10 16.78
N ILE A 44 1.55 -5.10 17.23
CA ILE A 44 0.92 -3.95 17.88
C ILE A 44 1.59 -3.64 19.23
N ASP A 45 1.88 -4.67 20.05
CA ASP A 45 2.63 -4.48 21.30
C ASP A 45 4.06 -3.97 21.02
N GLY A 46 4.71 -4.52 20.00
CA GLY A 46 6.03 -4.05 19.57
C GLY A 46 6.02 -2.59 19.14
N LEU A 47 5.02 -2.17 18.36
CA LEU A 47 4.85 -0.76 17.96
C LEU A 47 4.70 0.16 19.17
N ARG A 48 3.86 -0.19 20.12
CA ARG A 48 3.69 0.58 21.35
C ARG A 48 5.00 0.81 22.11
N ARG A 49 5.92 -0.16 22.06
CA ARG A 49 7.22 -0.11 22.77
C ARG A 49 8.29 0.71 22.07
N VAL A 50 8.28 0.80 20.73
CA VAL A 50 9.36 1.43 19.94
C VAL A 50 8.96 2.73 19.29
N SER A 51 7.69 3.13 19.40
CA SER A 51 7.12 4.23 18.63
C SER A 51 6.25 5.11 19.49
N ASP A 52 6.20 6.39 19.17
CA ASP A 52 5.15 7.29 19.66
C ASP A 52 4.01 7.37 18.66
N VAL A 53 3.24 6.26 18.54
CA VAL A 53 2.05 6.20 17.69
C VAL A 53 0.81 6.81 18.35
N SER A 54 0.94 7.40 19.55
CA SER A 54 -0.17 7.98 20.29
C SER A 54 -0.79 9.19 19.55
N GLY A 55 0.01 9.95 18.82
CA GLY A 55 -0.46 11.11 18.08
C GLY A 55 -1.14 10.78 16.75
N ARG A 56 -0.41 10.14 15.82
CA ARG A 56 -0.91 9.84 14.47
C ARG A 56 -1.62 8.50 14.37
N GLY A 57 -1.26 7.54 15.23
CA GLY A 57 -1.82 6.21 15.22
C GLY A 57 -1.37 5.34 14.05
N ILE A 58 -1.98 4.17 13.95
CA ILE A 58 -1.82 3.25 12.82
C ILE A 58 -3.07 3.27 11.94
N HIS A 59 -2.97 2.71 10.74
CA HIS A 59 -4.13 2.38 9.92
C HIS A 59 -4.20 0.88 9.64
N LEU A 60 -5.39 0.35 9.46
CA LEU A 60 -5.62 -1.02 9.04
C LEU A 60 -5.91 -1.03 7.53
N ALA A 61 -5.12 -1.79 6.78
CA ALA A 61 -5.16 -1.78 5.34
C ALA A 61 -4.83 -3.15 4.73
N GLY A 62 -4.43 -3.15 3.48
CA GLY A 62 -3.94 -4.32 2.77
C GLY A 62 -4.58 -4.46 1.41
N GLY A 63 -5.16 -5.64 1.09
CA GLY A 63 -5.99 -5.83 -0.09
C GLY A 63 -7.36 -5.22 0.14
N GLU A 64 -8.28 -6.03 0.69
CA GLU A 64 -9.57 -5.54 1.19
C GLU A 64 -9.81 -6.14 2.58
N PRO A 65 -9.64 -5.35 3.65
CA PRO A 65 -9.76 -5.85 5.02
C PRO A 65 -11.14 -6.43 5.36
N PHE A 66 -12.21 -5.89 4.78
CA PHE A 66 -13.58 -6.34 5.03
C PHE A 66 -13.91 -7.72 4.43
N LEU A 67 -13.02 -8.32 3.63
CA LEU A 67 -13.20 -9.71 3.17
C LEU A 67 -13.06 -10.75 4.31
N ASP A 68 -12.45 -10.35 5.44
CA ASP A 68 -12.46 -11.12 6.69
C ASP A 68 -12.81 -10.16 7.83
N PHE A 69 -14.09 -9.74 7.87
CA PHE A 69 -14.57 -8.75 8.83
C PHE A 69 -14.39 -9.17 10.30
N PRO A 70 -14.62 -10.44 10.70
CA PRO A 70 -14.35 -10.87 12.07
C PRO A 70 -12.89 -10.66 12.48
N ARG A 71 -11.93 -10.89 11.57
CA ARG A 71 -10.50 -10.63 11.81
C ARG A 71 -10.20 -9.15 11.93
N LEU A 72 -10.75 -8.33 11.03
CA LEU A 72 -10.61 -6.87 11.06
C LEU A 72 -11.08 -6.32 12.43
N LEU A 73 -12.27 -6.71 12.86
CA LEU A 73 -12.84 -6.28 14.13
C LEU A 73 -12.02 -6.77 15.34
N ALA A 74 -11.51 -8.00 15.31
CA ALA A 74 -10.64 -8.53 16.35
C ALA A 74 -9.32 -7.73 16.43
N ILE A 75 -8.69 -7.42 15.31
CA ILE A 75 -7.44 -6.63 15.27
C ILE A 75 -7.68 -5.19 15.74
N GLN A 76 -8.82 -4.58 15.39
CA GLN A 76 -9.23 -3.27 15.92
C GLN A 76 -9.29 -3.29 17.45
N ARG A 77 -9.92 -4.29 18.04
CA ARG A 77 -10.01 -4.45 19.50
C ARG A 77 -8.64 -4.66 20.15
N ILE A 78 -7.77 -5.46 19.54
CA ILE A 78 -6.40 -5.66 20.00
C ILE A 78 -5.61 -4.33 20.04
N ALA A 79 -5.77 -3.47 19.04
CA ALA A 79 -5.13 -2.18 19.03
C ALA A 79 -5.56 -1.32 20.24
N VAL A 80 -6.87 -1.29 20.54
CA VAL A 80 -7.40 -0.59 21.71
C VAL A 80 -6.89 -1.19 23.02
N GLU A 81 -6.85 -2.53 23.15
CA GLU A 81 -6.29 -3.23 24.32
C GLU A 81 -4.84 -2.84 24.60
N HIS A 82 -4.05 -2.64 23.54
CA HIS A 82 -2.66 -2.17 23.63
C HIS A 82 -2.52 -0.65 23.70
N CYS A 83 -3.60 0.12 23.79
CA CYS A 83 -3.60 1.59 23.74
C CYS A 83 -2.94 2.15 22.48
N VAL A 84 -3.05 1.45 21.36
CA VAL A 84 -2.60 1.90 20.03
C VAL A 84 -3.82 2.42 19.27
N ARG A 85 -3.81 3.70 18.94
CA ARG A 85 -4.88 4.34 18.18
C ARG A 85 -4.92 3.79 16.76
N VAL A 86 -6.10 3.40 16.26
CA VAL A 86 -6.35 3.15 14.85
C VAL A 86 -7.02 4.39 14.26
N ALA A 87 -6.26 5.14 13.48
CA ALA A 87 -6.72 6.40 12.89
C ALA A 87 -7.79 6.17 11.81
N TYR A 88 -7.64 5.13 11.00
CA TYR A 88 -8.63 4.73 9.99
C TYR A 88 -8.43 3.30 9.50
N VAL A 89 -9.48 2.76 8.89
CA VAL A 89 -9.44 1.54 8.08
C VAL A 89 -9.57 1.94 6.61
N GLU A 90 -8.73 1.36 5.74
CA GLU A 90 -8.84 1.53 4.28
C GLU A 90 -9.80 0.49 3.69
N THR A 91 -10.68 0.93 2.79
CA THR A 91 -11.55 0.02 2.05
C THR A 91 -11.79 0.49 0.61
N ASN A 92 -11.94 -0.47 -0.29
CA ASN A 92 -12.39 -0.22 -1.66
C ASN A 92 -13.93 -0.21 -1.79
N ALA A 93 -14.66 -0.46 -0.70
CA ALA A 93 -16.12 -0.54 -0.63
C ALA A 93 -16.76 -1.62 -1.53
N GLY A 94 -15.98 -2.57 -2.07
CA GLY A 94 -16.53 -3.61 -2.94
C GLY A 94 -17.45 -4.62 -2.23
N TRP A 95 -17.40 -4.68 -0.93
CA TRP A 95 -18.26 -5.49 -0.06
C TRP A 95 -19.59 -4.80 0.29
N CYS A 96 -19.70 -3.48 0.10
CA CYS A 96 -20.90 -2.70 0.39
C CYS A 96 -21.99 -2.98 -0.66
N VAL A 97 -22.74 -4.04 -0.47
CA VAL A 97 -23.83 -4.47 -1.36
C VAL A 97 -25.20 -4.15 -0.80
N ASP A 98 -25.30 -4.10 0.52
CA ASP A 98 -26.49 -3.84 1.32
C ASP A 98 -26.22 -2.72 2.32
N GLU A 99 -27.17 -1.80 2.47
CA GLU A 99 -26.98 -0.61 3.33
C GLU A 99 -27.00 -0.97 4.83
N ASP A 100 -27.86 -1.90 5.24
CA ASP A 100 -27.99 -2.30 6.65
C ASP A 100 -26.75 -3.11 7.08
N ASP A 101 -26.28 -4.06 6.28
CA ASP A 101 -25.02 -4.79 6.53
C ASP A 101 -23.82 -3.84 6.57
N THR A 102 -23.80 -2.82 5.69
CA THR A 102 -22.74 -1.80 5.68
C THR A 102 -22.76 -0.99 6.97
N ARG A 103 -23.93 -0.58 7.42
CA ARG A 103 -24.13 0.18 8.64
C ARG A 103 -23.70 -0.61 9.86
N GLU A 104 -24.19 -1.84 10.00
CA GLU A 104 -23.84 -2.74 11.11
C GLU A 104 -22.31 -2.87 11.26
N LYS A 105 -21.60 -3.12 10.16
CA LYS A 105 -20.14 -3.27 10.19
C LYS A 105 -19.41 -1.99 10.60
N PHE A 106 -19.88 -0.84 10.13
CA PHE A 106 -19.27 0.44 10.50
C PHE A 106 -19.57 0.79 11.97
N GLU A 107 -20.78 0.53 12.46
CA GLU A 107 -21.14 0.72 13.87
C GLU A 107 -20.30 -0.17 14.78
N LEU A 108 -20.15 -1.46 14.46
CA LEU A 108 -19.29 -2.39 15.21
C LEU A 108 -17.82 -1.94 15.28
N LEU A 109 -17.29 -1.37 14.20
CA LEU A 109 -15.93 -0.83 14.20
C LEU A 109 -15.82 0.46 15.00
N LYS A 110 -16.81 1.35 14.93
CA LYS A 110 -16.88 2.57 15.73
C LYS A 110 -16.97 2.25 17.21
N ASP A 111 -17.84 1.31 17.59
CA ASP A 111 -17.98 0.84 18.98
C ASP A 111 -16.70 0.16 19.50
N ALA A 112 -15.93 -0.44 18.59
CA ALA A 112 -14.60 -0.96 18.87
C ALA A 112 -13.49 0.13 18.87
N GLY A 113 -13.85 1.42 18.82
CA GLY A 113 -12.91 2.53 18.97
C GLY A 113 -12.21 2.95 17.65
N LEU A 114 -12.79 2.66 16.49
CA LEU A 114 -12.27 3.17 15.20
C LEU A 114 -12.68 4.64 15.02
N ASP A 115 -11.72 5.50 14.64
CA ASP A 115 -11.96 6.93 14.45
C ASP A 115 -12.57 7.26 13.08
N ALA A 116 -12.08 6.62 12.00
CA ALA A 116 -12.44 6.97 10.64
C ALA A 116 -12.33 5.80 9.65
N VAL A 117 -12.92 5.98 8.48
CA VAL A 117 -12.73 5.11 7.33
C VAL A 117 -12.19 5.90 6.14
N LEU A 118 -11.20 5.32 5.45
CA LEU A 118 -10.68 5.82 4.18
C LEU A 118 -11.29 4.99 3.05
N ILE A 119 -12.15 5.62 2.25
CA ILE A 119 -12.86 4.97 1.14
C ILE A 119 -12.16 5.30 -0.17
N SER A 120 -11.63 4.25 -0.81
CA SER A 120 -10.93 4.37 -2.08
C SER A 120 -11.89 4.68 -3.22
N SER A 121 -11.60 5.73 -3.97
CA SER A 121 -12.37 6.13 -5.15
C SER A 121 -11.43 6.63 -6.25
N SER A 122 -11.13 5.76 -7.21
CA SER A 122 -10.31 6.09 -8.36
C SER A 122 -10.73 5.27 -9.59
N PRO A 123 -10.35 5.66 -10.80
CA PRO A 123 -10.65 4.90 -12.01
C PRO A 123 -10.08 3.48 -11.98
N TYR A 124 -9.03 3.23 -11.20
CA TYR A 124 -8.43 1.91 -11.03
C TYR A 124 -9.27 0.97 -10.15
N HIS A 125 -10.03 1.52 -9.20
CA HIS A 125 -10.98 0.77 -8.36
C HIS A 125 -12.29 0.54 -9.12
N ALA A 126 -12.75 1.54 -9.89
CA ALA A 126 -13.98 1.50 -10.65
C ALA A 126 -13.99 0.42 -11.74
N GLU A 127 -12.81 -0.08 -12.17
CA GLU A 127 -12.71 -1.25 -13.06
C GLU A 127 -13.28 -2.53 -12.44
N PHE A 128 -13.39 -2.59 -11.10
CA PHE A 128 -13.79 -3.79 -10.35
C PHE A 128 -15.02 -3.56 -9.49
N ILE A 129 -15.30 -2.32 -9.12
CA ILE A 129 -16.31 -1.97 -8.12
C ILE A 129 -17.24 -0.90 -8.70
N PRO A 130 -18.54 -1.19 -8.81
CA PRO A 130 -19.53 -0.20 -9.22
C PRO A 130 -19.52 1.01 -8.28
N VAL A 131 -19.53 2.21 -8.85
CA VAL A 131 -19.41 3.47 -8.11
C VAL A 131 -20.53 3.63 -7.07
N LYS A 132 -21.73 3.07 -7.31
CA LYS A 132 -22.84 3.07 -6.35
C LYS A 132 -22.46 2.49 -4.98
N ARG A 133 -21.58 1.48 -4.93
CA ARG A 133 -21.10 0.90 -3.66
C ARG A 133 -20.23 1.87 -2.89
N VAL A 134 -19.36 2.59 -3.59
CA VAL A 134 -18.54 3.65 -3.01
C VAL A 134 -19.41 4.79 -2.47
N VAL A 135 -20.41 5.22 -3.24
CA VAL A 135 -21.36 6.27 -2.83
C VAL A 135 -22.17 5.82 -1.60
N MET A 136 -22.66 4.59 -1.59
CA MET A 136 -23.37 4.01 -0.43
C MET A 136 -22.47 3.94 0.80
N ALA A 137 -21.24 3.45 0.65
CA ALA A 137 -20.27 3.41 1.75
C ALA A 137 -20.00 4.79 2.33
N ILE A 138 -19.83 5.81 1.48
CA ILE A 138 -19.63 7.21 1.92
C ILE A 138 -20.87 7.71 2.68
N LYS A 139 -22.09 7.49 2.15
CA LYS A 139 -23.33 7.87 2.79
C LYS A 139 -23.42 7.29 4.20
N VAL A 140 -23.29 5.97 4.32
CA VAL A 140 -23.39 5.26 5.60
C VAL A 140 -22.27 5.67 6.56
N ALA A 141 -21.03 5.82 6.05
CA ALA A 141 -19.91 6.26 6.86
C ALA A 141 -20.12 7.67 7.44
N LEU A 142 -20.69 8.61 6.65
CA LEU A 142 -21.04 9.95 7.16
C LEU A 142 -22.09 9.91 8.28
N GLU A 143 -23.07 9.01 8.18
CA GLU A 143 -24.07 8.82 9.22
C GLU A 143 -23.49 8.20 10.50
N VAL A 144 -22.55 7.25 10.35
CA VAL A 144 -21.94 6.55 11.49
C VAL A 144 -20.79 7.37 12.10
N PHE A 145 -19.81 7.79 11.32
CA PHE A 145 -18.57 8.43 11.83
C PHE A 145 -18.62 9.96 11.82
N GLY A 146 -19.60 10.57 11.11
CA GLY A 146 -19.64 12.00 10.89
C GLY A 146 -18.64 12.46 9.81
N PRO A 147 -18.66 13.75 9.42
CA PRO A 147 -17.82 14.26 8.32
C PRO A 147 -16.31 14.17 8.58
N GLU A 148 -15.88 14.29 9.84
CA GLU A 148 -14.46 14.19 10.23
C GLU A 148 -13.93 12.75 10.20
N GLY A 149 -14.84 11.76 10.26
CA GLY A 149 -14.50 10.34 10.23
C GLY A 149 -14.54 9.71 8.82
N VAL A 150 -14.67 10.51 7.75
CA VAL A 150 -14.74 9.99 6.36
C VAL A 150 -13.68 10.61 5.49
N LEU A 151 -12.75 9.78 5.03
CA LEU A 151 -11.68 10.15 4.12
C LEU A 151 -11.98 9.57 2.72
N ILE A 152 -12.08 10.42 1.70
CA ILE A 152 -12.33 9.98 0.32
C ILE A 152 -11.03 10.04 -0.48
N TRP A 153 -10.52 8.90 -0.89
CA TRP A 153 -9.30 8.77 -1.68
C TRP A 153 -9.60 8.33 -3.13
N VAL A 154 -9.81 9.21 -4.11
CA VAL A 154 -9.60 10.66 -4.15
C VAL A 154 -10.88 11.34 -4.62
N SER A 155 -11.31 12.43 -3.95
CA SER A 155 -12.59 13.10 -4.26
C SER A 155 -12.67 13.66 -5.69
N LYS A 156 -11.57 14.05 -6.32
CA LYS A 156 -11.55 14.48 -7.73
C LYS A 156 -12.02 13.34 -8.64
N PHE A 157 -11.47 12.15 -8.45
CA PHE A 157 -11.86 10.98 -9.23
C PHE A 157 -13.30 10.56 -8.96
N LEU A 158 -13.76 10.61 -7.69
CA LEU A 158 -15.15 10.29 -7.37
C LEU A 158 -16.12 11.14 -8.19
N ARG A 159 -15.91 12.48 -8.25
CA ARG A 159 -16.75 13.37 -9.05
C ARG A 159 -16.77 13.02 -10.53
N GLN A 160 -15.61 12.70 -11.11
CA GLN A 160 -15.51 12.25 -12.50
C GLN A 160 -16.28 10.93 -12.73
N LEU A 161 -16.08 9.95 -11.85
CA LEU A 161 -16.70 8.63 -11.98
C LEU A 161 -18.23 8.69 -11.82
N VAL A 162 -18.73 9.46 -10.87
CA VAL A 162 -20.19 9.69 -10.69
C VAL A 162 -20.81 10.31 -11.93
N SER A 163 -20.10 11.20 -12.63
CA SER A 163 -20.62 11.80 -13.86
C SER A 163 -20.62 10.86 -15.07
N ILE A 164 -19.88 9.75 -15.01
CA ILE A 164 -19.83 8.75 -16.11
C ILE A 164 -20.91 7.68 -15.92
N ASP A 165 -20.91 7.03 -14.76
CA ASP A 165 -21.83 5.93 -14.44
C ASP A 165 -21.73 5.60 -12.95
N THR A 166 -22.87 5.33 -12.32
CA THR A 166 -22.87 4.87 -10.92
C THR A 166 -23.23 3.40 -10.77
N GLN A 167 -23.90 2.81 -11.75
CA GLN A 167 -24.51 1.48 -11.61
C GLN A 167 -23.54 0.34 -11.92
N GLU A 168 -22.76 0.49 -12.97
CA GLU A 168 -21.86 -0.53 -13.47
C GLU A 168 -20.39 -0.22 -13.16
N VAL A 169 -19.51 -1.18 -13.38
CA VAL A 169 -18.06 -0.95 -13.37
C VAL A 169 -17.67 -0.05 -14.55
N ILE A 170 -16.68 0.78 -14.33
CA ILE A 170 -16.16 1.69 -15.35
C ILE A 170 -14.76 1.21 -15.74
N LEU A 171 -14.65 0.55 -16.87
CA LEU A 171 -13.34 0.14 -17.40
C LEU A 171 -12.44 1.37 -17.57
N PHE A 172 -11.15 1.22 -17.32
CA PHE A 172 -10.20 2.32 -17.36
C PHE A 172 -10.18 3.04 -18.72
N ASP A 173 -10.25 2.28 -19.81
CA ASP A 173 -10.32 2.85 -21.16
C ASP A 173 -11.61 3.66 -21.40
N ARG A 174 -12.75 3.22 -20.83
CA ARG A 174 -14.01 3.98 -20.85
C ARG A 174 -13.85 5.29 -20.07
N TYR A 175 -13.20 5.26 -18.90
CA TYR A 175 -12.89 6.46 -18.12
C TYR A 175 -12.05 7.44 -18.96
N VAL A 176 -10.91 6.99 -19.50
CA VAL A 176 -10.02 7.83 -20.31
C VAL A 176 -10.72 8.41 -21.52
N LYS A 177 -11.52 7.59 -22.23
CA LYS A 177 -12.30 8.03 -23.39
C LYS A 177 -13.33 9.10 -23.03
N THR A 178 -13.99 8.95 -21.87
CA THR A 178 -15.09 9.87 -21.48
C THR A 178 -14.57 11.19 -20.94
N VAL A 179 -13.53 11.19 -20.10
CA VAL A 179 -12.96 12.46 -19.58
C VAL A 179 -12.00 13.10 -20.57
N GLY A 180 -11.51 12.36 -21.55
CA GLY A 180 -10.49 12.78 -22.52
C GLY A 180 -9.06 12.52 -22.01
N MET A 181 -8.15 12.15 -22.92
CA MET A 181 -6.76 11.78 -22.59
C MET A 181 -6.00 12.89 -21.83
N SER A 182 -6.18 14.14 -22.22
CA SER A 182 -5.52 15.29 -21.58
C SER A 182 -5.96 15.45 -20.12
N GLU A 183 -7.28 15.39 -19.84
CA GLU A 183 -7.80 15.50 -18.48
C GLU A 183 -7.47 14.25 -17.66
N ALA A 184 -7.52 13.06 -18.24
CA ALA A 184 -7.12 11.81 -17.57
C ALA A 184 -5.66 11.91 -17.12
N ARG A 185 -4.75 12.30 -18.03
CA ARG A 185 -3.32 12.49 -17.72
C ARG A 185 -3.12 13.55 -16.64
N HIS A 186 -3.79 14.72 -16.76
CA HIS A 186 -3.73 15.77 -15.74
C HIS A 186 -4.21 15.26 -14.38
N SER A 187 -5.36 14.58 -14.33
CA SER A 187 -5.91 14.05 -13.09
C SER A 187 -5.01 12.99 -12.45
N ILE A 188 -4.46 12.06 -13.23
CA ILE A 188 -3.56 10.99 -12.74
C ILE A 188 -2.27 11.58 -12.18
N ASN A 189 -1.74 12.66 -12.76
CA ASN A 189 -0.51 13.30 -12.30
C ASN A 189 -0.70 14.25 -11.11
N THR A 190 -1.91 14.77 -10.89
CA THR A 190 -2.13 15.88 -9.94
C THR A 190 -3.08 15.56 -8.79
N ALA A 191 -3.95 14.55 -8.93
CA ALA A 191 -4.95 14.25 -7.91
C ALA A 191 -4.34 13.74 -6.59
N TYR A 192 -3.24 13.02 -6.68
CA TYR A 192 -2.39 12.61 -5.57
C TYR A 192 -1.03 12.17 -6.11
N GLN A 193 -0.03 12.04 -5.22
CA GLN A 193 1.29 11.55 -5.62
C GLN A 193 1.23 10.04 -5.86
N LEU A 194 1.17 9.62 -7.13
CA LEU A 194 1.27 8.22 -7.50
C LEU A 194 2.74 7.78 -7.49
N ILE A 195 3.03 6.72 -6.73
CA ILE A 195 4.35 6.11 -6.65
C ILE A 195 4.47 5.02 -7.71
N GLY A 196 5.53 5.03 -8.51
CA GLY A 196 5.78 4.05 -9.58
C GLY A 196 6.08 2.63 -9.11
N GLY A 197 6.07 2.38 -7.78
CA GLY A 197 6.18 1.05 -7.19
C GLY A 197 4.96 0.15 -7.46
N GLY A 198 5.09 -1.12 -7.11
CA GLY A 198 4.02 -2.08 -7.36
C GLY A 198 3.68 -2.23 -8.84
N ARG A 199 2.38 -2.16 -9.15
CA ARG A 199 1.90 -2.25 -10.53
C ARG A 199 1.82 -0.91 -11.27
N ALA A 200 1.99 0.22 -10.57
CA ALA A 200 1.78 1.54 -11.16
C ALA A 200 2.70 1.81 -12.34
N GLY A 201 4.00 1.59 -12.19
CA GLY A 201 4.97 1.84 -13.25
C GLY A 201 4.65 1.11 -14.55
N ALA A 202 4.39 -0.20 -14.45
CA ALA A 202 4.09 -1.05 -15.59
C ALA A 202 2.72 -0.74 -16.25
N ASN A 203 1.70 -0.35 -15.46
CA ASN A 203 0.34 -0.22 -15.98
C ASN A 203 -0.13 1.22 -16.23
N LEU A 204 0.59 2.22 -15.74
CA LEU A 204 0.21 3.63 -15.85
C LEU A 204 1.33 4.51 -16.38
N GLY A 205 2.50 3.93 -16.69
CA GLY A 205 3.68 4.67 -17.14
C GLY A 205 3.42 5.56 -18.37
N GLU A 206 2.47 5.22 -19.24
CA GLU A 206 2.09 6.00 -20.42
C GLU A 206 1.48 7.38 -20.08
N PHE A 207 0.95 7.55 -18.86
CA PHE A 207 0.38 8.81 -18.39
C PHE A 207 1.43 9.77 -17.83
N PHE A 208 2.67 9.32 -17.66
CA PHE A 208 3.78 10.07 -17.08
C PHE A 208 4.86 10.36 -18.11
N HIS A 209 5.67 11.37 -17.83
CA HIS A 209 6.94 11.53 -18.50
C HIS A 209 7.89 10.42 -18.03
N LYS A 210 8.49 9.70 -18.96
CA LYS A 210 9.48 8.67 -18.66
C LYS A 210 10.89 9.19 -18.93
N SER A 211 11.82 8.78 -18.09
CA SER A 211 13.24 9.15 -18.18
C SER A 211 14.12 7.89 -18.17
N PRO A 212 15.31 7.93 -18.76
CA PRO A 212 16.25 6.81 -18.72
C PRO A 212 16.75 6.59 -17.27
N PRO A 213 17.30 5.40 -16.96
CA PRO A 213 17.78 5.06 -15.61
C PRO A 213 18.68 6.10 -14.97
N GLU A 214 19.55 6.71 -15.77
CA GLU A 214 20.56 7.68 -15.36
C GLU A 214 19.95 8.93 -14.69
N ALA A 215 18.73 9.29 -15.07
CA ALA A 215 18.00 10.41 -14.46
C ALA A 215 17.69 10.22 -12.96
N PHE A 216 17.84 8.99 -12.45
CA PHE A 216 17.53 8.64 -11.06
C PHE A 216 18.78 8.25 -10.25
N PHE A 217 19.98 8.34 -10.79
CA PHE A 217 21.19 7.84 -10.15
C PHE A 217 21.65 8.67 -8.95
N ASP A 218 21.29 9.94 -8.89
CA ASP A 218 21.59 10.80 -7.75
C ASP A 218 20.68 10.57 -6.53
N ASN A 219 19.74 9.63 -6.63
CA ASN A 219 18.79 9.32 -5.57
C ASN A 219 19.30 8.16 -4.71
N ASN A 220 19.41 8.38 -3.40
CA ASN A 220 19.51 7.32 -2.41
C ASN A 220 18.17 7.14 -1.69
N CYS A 221 18.02 6.01 -0.98
CA CYS A 221 16.78 5.65 -0.31
C CYS A 221 16.89 5.65 1.23
N GLN A 222 17.85 6.35 1.82
CA GLN A 222 18.04 6.36 3.29
C GLN A 222 16.83 6.91 4.03
N MET A 223 16.19 7.95 3.49
CA MET A 223 15.00 8.54 4.08
C MET A 223 13.85 7.53 4.09
N GLU A 224 13.57 6.92 2.95
CA GLU A 224 12.49 5.96 2.80
C GLU A 224 12.74 4.68 3.61
N LEU A 225 13.99 4.20 3.64
CA LEU A 225 14.33 2.95 4.33
C LEU A 225 14.36 3.10 5.85
N PHE A 226 14.82 4.24 6.38
CA PHE A 226 15.15 4.33 7.82
C PHE A 226 14.61 5.55 8.55
N ARG A 227 14.15 6.59 7.86
CA ARG A 227 13.83 7.89 8.46
C ARG A 227 12.47 8.46 8.09
N SER A 228 11.61 7.69 7.44
CA SER A 228 10.30 8.18 7.02
C SER A 228 9.32 8.41 8.19
N GLY A 229 9.58 7.85 9.36
CA GLY A 229 8.64 7.84 10.48
C GLY A 229 7.39 6.97 10.24
N HIS A 230 7.28 6.33 9.07
CA HIS A 230 6.15 5.49 8.67
C HIS A 230 6.63 4.14 8.16
N ALA A 231 5.95 3.06 8.56
CA ALA A 231 6.23 1.71 8.08
C ALA A 231 4.95 0.91 7.90
N HIS A 232 5.04 -0.18 7.14
CA HIS A 232 3.95 -1.15 7.02
C HIS A 232 4.38 -2.51 7.55
N PHE A 233 3.41 -3.28 8.00
CA PHE A 233 3.57 -4.63 8.56
C PHE A 233 2.68 -5.58 7.79
N ASP A 234 3.25 -6.59 7.18
CA ASP A 234 2.53 -7.47 6.27
C ASP A 234 2.08 -8.79 6.93
N PRO A 235 1.25 -9.62 6.24
CA PRO A 235 0.75 -10.89 6.77
C PRO A 235 1.82 -11.94 7.07
N TRP A 236 3.06 -11.75 6.64
CA TRP A 236 4.20 -12.63 6.97
C TRP A 236 4.98 -12.14 8.20
N GLY A 237 4.58 -10.97 8.74
CA GLY A 237 5.28 -10.31 9.85
C GLY A 237 6.48 -9.49 9.39
N HIS A 238 6.58 -9.15 8.11
CA HIS A 238 7.67 -8.30 7.63
C HIS A 238 7.47 -6.84 8.00
N LEU A 239 8.55 -6.18 8.43
CA LEU A 239 8.64 -4.74 8.47
C LEU A 239 8.97 -4.21 7.08
N ILE A 240 8.03 -3.51 6.46
CA ILE A 240 8.18 -2.85 5.16
C ILE A 240 8.48 -1.37 5.40
N PRO A 241 9.65 -0.85 5.02
CA PRO A 241 9.97 0.55 5.24
C PRO A 241 9.15 1.47 4.34
N SER A 242 8.52 2.47 4.90
CA SER A 242 7.74 3.48 4.15
C SER A 242 6.79 2.84 3.12
N MET A 243 6.94 3.20 1.86
CA MET A 243 6.18 2.70 0.71
C MET A 243 6.98 1.71 -0.15
N CYS A 244 8.04 1.09 0.42
CA CYS A 244 8.94 0.18 -0.30
C CYS A 244 8.40 -1.25 -0.37
N ALA A 245 7.20 -1.44 -0.91
CA ALA A 245 6.60 -2.76 -1.06
C ALA A 245 7.56 -3.78 -1.73
N GLY A 246 7.56 -5.02 -1.19
CA GLY A 246 8.49 -6.07 -1.61
C GLY A 246 9.89 -5.97 -1.00
N ILE A 247 10.15 -5.00 -0.10
CA ILE A 247 11.36 -4.97 0.75
C ILE A 247 10.94 -5.27 2.18
N SER A 248 11.65 -6.18 2.83
CA SER A 248 11.53 -6.48 4.25
C SER A 248 12.80 -6.10 4.99
N LEU A 249 12.69 -5.34 6.07
CA LEU A 249 13.80 -5.10 6.99
C LEU A 249 13.92 -6.17 8.08
N GLY A 250 13.04 -7.17 8.07
CA GLY A 250 13.07 -8.29 9.00
C GLY A 250 11.72 -8.60 9.63
N ASP A 251 11.75 -9.44 10.66
CA ASP A 251 10.56 -9.94 11.37
C ASP A 251 10.08 -8.93 12.43
N ALA A 252 8.93 -8.32 12.19
CA ALA A 252 8.31 -7.33 13.07
C ALA A 252 7.57 -7.95 14.27
N ARG A 253 7.48 -9.27 14.40
CA ARG A 253 6.87 -9.93 15.56
C ARG A 253 7.69 -9.75 16.84
N ASP A 254 8.96 -9.36 16.70
CA ASP A 254 9.78 -8.84 17.80
C ASP A 254 10.39 -7.50 17.36
N LEU A 255 9.52 -6.50 17.19
CA LEU A 255 9.90 -5.19 16.66
C LEU A 255 10.96 -4.47 17.50
N PRO A 256 10.92 -4.50 18.86
CA PRO A 256 11.98 -3.90 19.69
C PRO A 256 13.37 -4.50 19.40
N LYS A 257 13.45 -5.81 19.27
CA LYS A 257 14.69 -6.50 18.91
C LYS A 257 15.14 -6.13 17.50
N LEU A 258 14.23 -6.19 16.53
CA LEU A 258 14.51 -5.85 15.13
C LEU A 258 15.11 -4.44 15.02
N VAL A 259 14.48 -3.44 15.63
CA VAL A 259 14.95 -2.03 15.56
C VAL A 259 16.33 -1.87 16.21
N LYS A 260 16.58 -2.58 17.32
CA LYS A 260 17.86 -2.52 18.07
C LYS A 260 18.99 -3.24 17.32
N GLU A 261 18.70 -4.39 16.69
CA GLU A 261 19.71 -5.30 16.14
C GLU A 261 19.77 -5.27 14.60
N LEU A 262 19.08 -4.32 13.94
CA LEU A 262 19.08 -4.23 12.48
C LEU A 262 20.50 -4.08 11.94
N ASP A 263 20.92 -5.07 11.15
CA ASP A 263 22.23 -5.12 10.52
C ASP A 263 22.04 -5.22 8.98
N ILE A 264 22.15 -4.07 8.33
CA ILE A 264 21.96 -3.98 6.87
C ILE A 264 23.08 -4.65 6.07
N THR A 265 24.23 -4.94 6.69
CA THR A 265 25.33 -5.66 6.01
C THR A 265 24.92 -7.09 5.62
N LYS A 266 23.88 -7.62 6.26
CA LYS A 266 23.26 -8.92 5.94
C LYS A 266 22.14 -8.83 4.88
N MET A 267 21.88 -7.62 4.37
CA MET A 267 20.80 -7.29 3.44
C MET A 267 21.38 -6.57 2.21
N PRO A 268 22.06 -7.26 1.30
CA PRO A 268 22.84 -6.60 0.23
C PRO A 268 22.05 -5.62 -0.63
N VAL A 269 20.79 -5.91 -0.95
CA VAL A 269 19.94 -4.98 -1.73
C VAL A 269 19.60 -3.73 -0.92
N VAL A 270 19.25 -3.89 0.36
CA VAL A 270 18.95 -2.76 1.27
C VAL A 270 20.20 -1.94 1.52
N GLN A 271 21.35 -2.58 1.77
CA GLN A 271 22.63 -1.90 1.94
C GLN A 271 23.00 -1.09 0.70
N THR A 272 22.93 -1.70 -0.49
CA THR A 272 23.20 -1.00 -1.75
C THR A 272 22.30 0.22 -1.95
N LEU A 273 20.99 0.08 -1.71
CA LEU A 273 20.04 1.20 -1.83
C LEU A 273 20.33 2.31 -0.81
N ALA A 274 20.80 1.97 0.37
CA ALA A 274 21.11 2.94 1.42
C ALA A 274 22.43 3.68 1.21
N GLU A 275 23.49 2.98 0.75
CA GLU A 275 24.83 3.49 0.65
C GLU A 275 25.15 4.07 -0.74
N GLU A 276 24.77 3.35 -1.80
CA GLU A 276 25.05 3.72 -3.18
C GLU A 276 23.80 4.24 -3.93
N GLY A 277 22.59 4.04 -3.38
CA GLY A 277 21.34 4.49 -4.01
C GLY A 277 20.97 3.70 -5.26
N MET A 278 20.26 4.38 -6.16
CA MET A 278 19.76 3.76 -7.39
C MET A 278 20.87 3.35 -8.35
N VAL A 279 21.97 4.09 -8.40
CA VAL A 279 23.12 3.72 -9.24
C VAL A 279 23.75 2.41 -8.80
N GLY A 280 23.89 2.19 -7.48
CA GLY A 280 24.41 0.93 -6.94
C GLY A 280 23.52 -0.25 -7.27
N LEU A 281 22.21 -0.13 -7.07
CA LEU A 281 21.25 -1.18 -7.40
C LEU A 281 21.24 -1.50 -8.91
N TYR A 282 21.30 -0.49 -9.75
CA TYR A 282 21.38 -0.67 -11.20
C TYR A 282 22.68 -1.39 -11.64
N ARG A 283 23.83 -0.99 -11.10
CA ARG A 283 25.12 -1.66 -11.37
C ARG A 283 25.13 -3.12 -10.90
N LEU A 284 24.60 -3.39 -9.70
CA LEU A 284 24.43 -4.75 -9.17
C LEU A 284 23.64 -5.63 -10.15
N ALA A 285 22.49 -5.12 -10.61
CA ALA A 285 21.60 -5.86 -11.50
C ALA A 285 22.22 -6.09 -12.90
N ARG A 286 22.90 -5.09 -13.46
CA ARG A 286 23.60 -5.21 -14.74
C ARG A 286 24.73 -6.21 -14.69
N ARG A 287 25.56 -6.14 -13.64
CA ARG A 287 26.76 -6.98 -13.50
C ARG A 287 26.44 -8.44 -13.18
N ASP A 288 25.52 -8.67 -12.24
CA ASP A 288 25.33 -9.99 -11.64
C ASP A 288 24.08 -10.72 -12.12
N PHE A 289 23.19 -10.03 -12.84
CA PHE A 289 21.87 -10.57 -13.22
C PHE A 289 21.46 -10.25 -14.66
N ASP A 290 22.34 -9.69 -15.48
CA ASP A 290 22.08 -9.35 -16.89
C ASP A 290 20.79 -8.49 -17.05
N TYR A 291 20.59 -7.52 -16.16
CA TYR A 291 19.43 -6.62 -16.24
C TYR A 291 19.57 -5.68 -17.44
N GLU A 292 18.54 -5.66 -18.29
CA GLU A 292 18.43 -4.68 -19.37
C GLU A 292 17.34 -3.67 -19.02
N PRO A 293 17.60 -2.35 -19.14
CA PRO A 293 16.61 -1.33 -18.84
C PRO A 293 15.46 -1.34 -19.85
N GLU A 294 14.30 -0.87 -19.39
CA GLU A 294 13.14 -0.70 -20.27
C GLU A 294 13.43 0.35 -21.35
N PRO A 295 13.17 0.05 -22.63
CA PRO A 295 13.49 0.96 -23.73
C PRO A 295 12.84 2.35 -23.60
N ASP A 296 11.62 2.38 -23.08
CA ASP A 296 10.85 3.61 -22.88
C ASP A 296 11.24 4.39 -21.62
N GLY A 297 12.09 3.82 -20.76
CA GLY A 297 12.47 4.42 -19.47
C GLY A 297 11.42 4.27 -18.37
N TYR A 298 11.54 5.06 -17.30
CA TYR A 298 10.82 4.91 -16.04
C TYR A 298 10.14 6.21 -15.64
N MET A 299 8.97 6.13 -14.98
CA MET A 299 8.22 7.30 -14.54
C MET A 299 8.84 7.97 -13.30
N ASP A 300 9.52 7.20 -12.46
CA ASP A 300 10.23 7.66 -11.26
C ASP A 300 11.26 6.63 -10.78
N LYS A 301 12.01 6.97 -9.71
CA LYS A 301 13.01 6.07 -9.11
C LYS A 301 12.38 4.77 -8.58
N CYS A 302 11.15 4.80 -8.10
CA CYS A 302 10.47 3.63 -7.53
C CYS A 302 10.07 2.63 -8.64
N HIS A 303 9.70 3.12 -9.82
CA HIS A 303 9.47 2.27 -10.99
C HIS A 303 10.76 1.54 -11.40
N LEU A 304 11.88 2.26 -11.54
CA LEU A 304 13.18 1.65 -11.84
C LEU A 304 13.57 0.64 -10.75
N CYS A 305 13.44 1.02 -9.47
CA CYS A 305 13.77 0.15 -8.34
C CYS A 305 12.97 -1.15 -8.35
N VAL A 306 11.65 -1.07 -8.55
CA VAL A 306 10.80 -2.28 -8.53
C VAL A 306 11.03 -3.15 -9.77
N SER A 307 11.31 -2.57 -10.94
CA SER A 307 11.67 -3.30 -12.17
C SER A 307 12.95 -4.12 -11.94
N ILE A 308 14.00 -3.49 -11.39
CA ILE A 308 15.26 -4.17 -11.05
C ILE A 308 15.04 -5.28 -10.02
N ARG A 309 14.36 -4.99 -8.90
CA ARG A 309 14.13 -5.97 -7.82
C ARG A 309 13.30 -7.17 -8.30
N LYS A 310 12.31 -6.93 -9.16
CA LYS A 310 11.52 -7.98 -9.81
C LYS A 310 12.42 -8.90 -10.65
N HIS A 311 13.27 -8.31 -11.48
CA HIS A 311 14.23 -9.04 -12.32
C HIS A 311 15.18 -9.92 -11.48
N ILE A 312 15.71 -9.37 -10.38
CA ILE A 312 16.57 -10.12 -9.44
C ILE A 312 15.78 -11.24 -8.75
N ALA A 313 14.60 -10.93 -8.20
CA ALA A 313 13.79 -11.90 -7.46
C ALA A 313 13.32 -13.09 -8.33
N GLN A 314 13.18 -12.89 -9.62
CA GLN A 314 12.85 -13.96 -10.57
C GLN A 314 14.04 -14.91 -10.85
N ARG A 315 15.28 -14.45 -10.61
CA ARG A 315 16.51 -15.22 -10.90
C ARG A 315 17.14 -15.87 -9.69
N THR A 316 16.89 -15.33 -8.50
CA THR A 316 17.52 -15.86 -7.28
C THR A 316 16.65 -15.68 -6.05
N ARG A 317 16.83 -16.55 -5.06
CA ARG A 317 16.20 -16.48 -3.72
C ARG A 317 17.22 -16.14 -2.62
N LYS A 318 18.43 -15.71 -2.97
CA LYS A 318 19.48 -15.44 -1.98
C LYS A 318 19.24 -14.18 -1.15
N PHE A 319 18.51 -13.19 -1.68
CA PHE A 319 18.22 -11.93 -1.02
C PHE A 319 16.94 -12.04 -0.18
N LYS A 320 17.11 -12.28 1.12
CA LYS A 320 15.98 -12.48 2.04
C LYS A 320 15.13 -11.23 2.24
N GLU A 321 15.73 -10.07 2.05
CA GLU A 321 15.06 -8.77 2.12
C GLU A 321 14.10 -8.52 0.95
N LEU A 322 14.19 -9.28 -0.15
CA LEU A 322 13.21 -9.23 -1.24
C LEU A 322 12.02 -10.14 -0.89
N ALA A 323 11.11 -9.63 -0.04
CA ALA A 323 10.03 -10.41 0.55
C ALA A 323 8.70 -9.61 0.66
N PRO A 324 7.55 -10.29 0.61
CA PRO A 324 7.43 -11.70 0.23
C PRO A 324 7.78 -11.90 -1.26
N VAL A 325 8.42 -13.00 -1.58
CA VAL A 325 8.91 -13.22 -2.95
C VAL A 325 7.78 -13.33 -3.98
N GLU A 326 6.63 -13.82 -3.56
CA GLU A 326 5.42 -13.91 -4.39
C GLU A 326 4.88 -12.54 -4.81
N TYR A 327 5.25 -11.47 -4.10
CA TYR A 327 4.92 -10.10 -4.50
C TYR A 327 5.40 -9.81 -5.91
N TYR A 328 6.62 -10.22 -6.25
CA TYR A 328 7.22 -10.01 -7.56
C TYR A 328 6.57 -10.79 -8.71
N GLU A 329 5.69 -11.75 -8.38
CA GLU A 329 4.86 -12.46 -9.35
C GLU A 329 3.51 -11.76 -9.60
N GLN A 330 3.12 -10.83 -8.74
CA GLN A 330 1.82 -10.13 -8.78
C GLN A 330 1.88 -8.72 -9.34
N ILE A 331 3.08 -8.20 -9.53
CA ILE A 331 3.32 -6.85 -10.07
C ILE A 331 3.81 -6.87 -11.51
#